data_130da41af0382c9c1b9f35291b5ab940
#
_entry.id   130da41af0382c9c1b9f35291b5ab940
#
_cell.length_a   1.000
_cell.length_b   1.000
_cell.length_c   1.000
_cell.angle_alpha   90.00
_cell.angle_beta   90.00
_cell.angle_gamma   90.00
#
_symmetry.space_group_name_H-M   'P 1'
#
loop_
_entity.id
_entity.type
_entity.pdbx_description
1 polymer ?
#
loop_
_entity_poly.entity_id
_entity_poly.type
_entity_poly.pdbx_seq_one_letter_code
_entity_poly.pdbx_strand_id
1 'polypeptide(L)'
;MASSTVRPEAGSRDHGGDHGGDHDRSREYEHEREHAVARRLLASAAILAYDPATEVDWDTPLDKDFHGASPEWCSLYGTAYWDEMTEAQRKELTRQEAASVASTGIWFEMILQQMVLRDIYAKDPTDATFQWALTEIAEECRHSIMFARGAAKLGAPAYRPPRYVLELGRAFKTVAFGEAAYAAILVAEEVLDVMQRDWMRDERVAPFVRTINNIHVAEESRHMKFARDETRRRLARAGRTRRQIQAFVVAVASYFIVTSMVNKKVYENAGLDSERALAEARANQHHKSMMRSSCSGLMDFLASARLLTRPALMFYKRANLI
;
A
#
# COMPACT_ATOMS: atom_id res chain seq x y z
N MET A 1 46.36 21.54 -78.21
CA MET A 1 44.97 21.07 -78.19
C MET A 1 44.86 20.16 -76.93
N ALA A 2 44.36 20.69 -75.83
CA ALA A 2 44.21 19.95 -74.60
C ALA A 2 42.73 20.06 -74.17
N SER A 3 42.06 18.91 -74.12
CA SER A 3 40.65 18.77 -73.77
C SER A 3 40.59 18.66 -72.23
N SER A 4 39.91 19.59 -71.58
CA SER A 4 39.64 19.60 -70.15
C SER A 4 38.31 18.88 -69.90
N THR A 5 38.32 17.74 -69.22
CA THR A 5 37.12 17.06 -68.72
C THR A 5 36.84 17.46 -67.28
N VAL A 6 35.77 18.18 -67.11
CA VAL A 6 35.19 18.56 -65.81
C VAL A 6 34.45 17.35 -65.24
N ARG A 7 34.78 16.89 -64.01
CA ARG A 7 34.00 15.95 -63.21
C ARG A 7 32.91 16.70 -62.41
N PRO A 8 31.68 16.17 -62.27
CA PRO A 8 30.68 16.74 -61.39
C PRO A 8 30.95 16.33 -59.94
N GLU A 9 30.90 17.30 -59.02
CA GLU A 9 30.94 17.10 -57.56
C GLU A 9 29.67 16.34 -57.07
N ALA A 10 29.92 15.30 -56.27
CA ALA A 10 28.87 14.57 -55.58
C ALA A 10 28.38 15.39 -54.38
N GLY A 11 27.14 15.84 -54.42
CA GLY A 11 26.49 16.52 -53.31
C GLY A 11 26.32 15.57 -52.12
N SER A 12 26.93 15.93 -51.00
CA SER A 12 26.73 15.30 -49.69
C SER A 12 25.28 15.52 -49.26
N ARG A 13 24.47 14.45 -49.21
CA ARG A 13 23.16 14.48 -48.53
C ARG A 13 23.42 14.39 -47.05
N ASP A 14 23.26 15.52 -46.39
CA ASP A 14 23.19 15.64 -44.96
C ASP A 14 21.88 14.99 -44.48
N HIS A 15 21.94 13.79 -43.93
CA HIS A 15 20.86 13.11 -43.24
C HIS A 15 21.06 13.35 -41.72
N GLY A 16 21.01 14.61 -41.32
CA GLY A 16 20.83 15.00 -39.92
C GLY A 16 19.39 14.71 -39.53
N GLY A 17 19.10 13.45 -39.12
CA GLY A 17 17.78 13.09 -38.62
C GLY A 17 17.48 13.81 -37.30
N ASP A 18 16.40 14.56 -37.29
CA ASP A 18 15.80 15.23 -36.12
C ASP A 18 15.24 14.19 -35.14
N HIS A 19 16.13 13.45 -34.45
CA HIS A 19 15.76 12.51 -33.39
C HIS A 19 15.62 13.20 -32.01
N GLY A 20 16.02 14.46 -31.86
CA GLY A 20 15.94 15.22 -30.60
C GLY A 20 14.53 15.74 -30.30
N GLY A 21 13.81 16.21 -31.32
CA GLY A 21 12.50 16.87 -31.14
C GLY A 21 11.36 15.91 -30.76
N ASP A 22 11.45 14.64 -31.05
CA ASP A 22 10.40 13.67 -30.74
C ASP A 22 10.52 13.16 -29.28
N HIS A 23 11.74 13.07 -28.76
CA HIS A 23 11.99 12.71 -27.36
C HIS A 23 11.62 13.85 -26.39
N ASP A 24 11.82 15.11 -26.79
CA ASP A 24 11.45 16.28 -25.96
C ASP A 24 9.94 16.44 -25.88
N ARG A 25 9.24 16.33 -27.01
CA ARG A 25 7.76 16.36 -27.05
C ARG A 25 7.12 15.25 -26.24
N SER A 26 7.67 14.05 -26.29
CA SER A 26 7.18 12.91 -25.48
C SER A 26 7.35 13.16 -23.98
N ARG A 27 8.44 13.79 -23.53
CA ARG A 27 8.69 14.11 -22.12
C ARG A 27 7.75 15.22 -21.66
N GLU A 28 7.54 16.24 -22.44
CA GLU A 28 6.64 17.36 -22.15
C GLU A 28 5.17 16.88 -22.03
N TYR A 29 4.73 16.02 -22.94
CA TYR A 29 3.40 15.40 -22.88
C TYR A 29 3.21 14.53 -21.63
N GLU A 30 4.22 13.72 -21.27
CA GLU A 30 4.17 12.92 -20.02
C GLU A 30 4.11 13.81 -18.79
N HIS A 31 4.85 14.90 -18.74
CA HIS A 31 4.86 15.86 -17.64
C HIS A 31 3.50 16.55 -17.51
N GLU A 32 2.94 17.06 -18.59
CA GLU A 32 1.59 17.67 -18.59
C GLU A 32 0.51 16.69 -18.11
N ARG A 33 0.61 15.42 -18.52
CA ARG A 33 -0.31 14.37 -18.07
C ARG A 33 -0.19 14.10 -16.56
N GLU A 34 1.03 14.05 -16.03
CA GLU A 34 1.30 13.88 -14.60
C GLU A 34 0.66 15.02 -13.79
N HIS A 35 0.88 16.26 -14.23
CA HIS A 35 0.28 17.45 -13.63
C HIS A 35 -1.25 17.46 -13.71
N ALA A 36 -1.82 17.03 -14.81
CA ALA A 36 -3.28 16.95 -14.97
C ALA A 36 -3.89 15.90 -14.03
N VAL A 37 -3.21 14.78 -13.78
CA VAL A 37 -3.62 13.79 -12.78
C VAL A 37 -3.54 14.37 -11.38
N ALA A 38 -2.41 14.98 -11.01
CA ALA A 38 -2.23 15.58 -9.69
C ALA A 38 -3.26 16.67 -9.38
N ARG A 39 -3.55 17.57 -10.35
CA ARG A 39 -4.61 18.58 -10.18
C ARG A 39 -5.99 17.97 -9.93
N ARG A 40 -6.33 16.88 -10.62
CA ARG A 40 -7.62 16.18 -10.38
C ARG A 40 -7.68 15.53 -8.99
N LEU A 41 -6.56 14.95 -8.53
CA LEU A 41 -6.48 14.36 -7.20
C LEU A 41 -6.60 15.43 -6.11
N LEU A 42 -5.92 16.59 -6.27
CA LEU A 42 -6.05 17.74 -5.38
C LEU A 42 -7.50 18.26 -5.32
N ALA A 43 -8.16 18.39 -6.47
CA ALA A 43 -9.56 18.81 -6.52
C ALA A 43 -10.49 17.79 -5.83
N SER A 44 -10.24 16.50 -6.02
CA SER A 44 -10.99 15.44 -5.35
C SER A 44 -10.76 15.45 -3.83
N ALA A 45 -9.53 15.63 -3.37
CA ALA A 45 -9.21 15.72 -1.95
C ALA A 45 -9.89 16.93 -1.28
N ALA A 46 -9.96 18.07 -1.98
CA ALA A 46 -10.65 19.26 -1.46
C ALA A 46 -12.17 19.07 -1.31
N ILE A 47 -12.80 18.25 -2.17
CA ILE A 47 -14.24 17.95 -2.11
C ILE A 47 -14.55 16.88 -1.07
N LEU A 48 -13.70 15.84 -0.97
CA LEU A 48 -13.84 14.68 -0.10
C LEU A 48 -12.81 14.77 1.05
N ALA A 49 -12.79 15.90 1.73
CA ALA A 49 -11.95 16.10 2.91
C ALA A 49 -12.70 15.59 4.14
N TYR A 50 -12.16 14.56 4.76
CA TYR A 50 -12.67 14.03 6.03
C TYR A 50 -11.89 14.60 7.21
N ASP A 51 -12.60 14.85 8.30
CA ASP A 51 -11.97 15.15 9.60
C ASP A 51 -12.26 14.01 10.60
N PRO A 52 -11.33 13.05 10.76
CA PRO A 52 -11.51 11.96 11.70
C PRO A 52 -11.73 12.41 13.14
N ALA A 53 -11.36 13.64 13.52
CA ALA A 53 -11.54 14.14 14.86
C ALA A 53 -13.01 14.38 15.19
N THR A 54 -13.80 14.75 14.19
CA THR A 54 -15.23 15.11 14.32
C THR A 54 -16.18 14.06 13.75
N GLU A 55 -15.76 13.32 12.73
CA GLU A 55 -16.63 12.36 12.05
C GLU A 55 -16.70 11.00 12.74
N VAL A 56 -15.63 10.61 13.45
CA VAL A 56 -15.62 9.37 14.22
C VAL A 56 -16.17 9.66 15.62
N ASP A 57 -17.15 8.88 16.05
CA ASP A 57 -17.65 8.94 17.42
C ASP A 57 -16.60 8.39 18.41
N TRP A 58 -15.83 9.33 18.98
CA TRP A 58 -14.80 8.98 19.95
C TRP A 58 -15.32 8.89 21.39
N ASP A 59 -16.46 9.47 21.69
CA ASP A 59 -16.95 9.67 23.05
C ASP A 59 -17.84 8.52 23.55
N THR A 60 -18.67 7.93 22.69
CA THR A 60 -19.48 6.77 23.05
C THR A 60 -18.59 5.60 23.46
N PRO A 61 -18.79 5.04 24.68
CA PRO A 61 -18.03 3.88 25.14
C PRO A 61 -18.12 2.70 24.17
N LEU A 62 -17.06 1.89 24.11
CA LEU A 62 -17.07 0.66 23.33
C LEU A 62 -18.14 -0.30 23.84
N ASP A 63 -19.10 -0.61 23.00
CA ASP A 63 -20.01 -1.72 23.22
C ASP A 63 -19.31 -3.04 22.88
N LYS A 64 -19.13 -3.89 23.90
CA LYS A 64 -18.45 -5.17 23.79
C LYS A 64 -19.23 -6.22 23.00
N ASP A 65 -20.47 -5.93 22.64
CA ASP A 65 -21.28 -6.79 21.79
C ASP A 65 -20.90 -6.72 20.30
N PHE A 66 -20.10 -5.72 19.92
CA PHE A 66 -19.56 -5.62 18.57
C PHE A 66 -18.20 -6.31 18.41
N HIS A 67 -17.95 -6.78 17.21
CA HIS A 67 -16.64 -7.20 16.72
C HIS A 67 -15.74 -5.99 16.41
N GLY A 68 -14.43 -6.19 16.45
CA GLY A 68 -13.46 -5.20 15.97
C GLY A 68 -13.19 -5.28 14.46
N ALA A 69 -13.48 -6.43 13.87
CA ALA A 69 -13.34 -6.74 12.44
C ALA A 69 -14.44 -7.73 12.03
N SER A 70 -14.75 -7.82 10.73
CA SER A 70 -15.65 -8.87 10.24
C SER A 70 -15.06 -10.24 10.61
N PRO A 71 -15.85 -11.13 11.25
CA PRO A 71 -15.35 -12.42 11.73
C PRO A 71 -14.63 -13.26 10.67
N GLU A 72 -15.12 -13.23 9.43
CA GLU A 72 -14.57 -13.99 8.29
C GLU A 72 -13.11 -13.60 7.96
N TRP A 73 -12.69 -12.41 8.36
CA TRP A 73 -11.30 -11.95 8.19
C TRP A 73 -10.38 -12.34 9.35
N CYS A 74 -10.95 -12.84 10.46
CA CYS A 74 -10.18 -13.31 11.59
C CYS A 74 -9.27 -14.47 11.21
N SER A 75 -8.04 -14.46 11.68
CA SER A 75 -7.02 -15.47 11.37
C SER A 75 -7.43 -16.90 11.77
N LEU A 76 -8.31 -17.03 12.76
CA LEU A 76 -8.84 -18.32 13.25
C LEU A 76 -10.20 -18.71 12.68
N TYR A 77 -10.91 -17.83 11.95
CA TYR A 77 -12.24 -18.12 11.44
C TYR A 77 -12.28 -19.42 10.62
N GLY A 78 -13.25 -20.29 10.94
CA GLY A 78 -13.42 -21.61 10.28
C GLY A 78 -12.39 -22.66 10.69
N THR A 79 -11.63 -22.44 11.77
CA THR A 79 -10.78 -23.49 12.39
C THR A 79 -11.51 -24.16 13.53
N ALA A 80 -11.06 -25.37 13.95
CA ALA A 80 -11.62 -26.06 15.10
C ALA A 80 -11.51 -25.22 16.37
N TYR A 81 -10.44 -24.47 16.55
CA TYR A 81 -10.27 -23.61 17.72
C TYR A 81 -11.29 -22.45 17.73
N TRP A 82 -11.60 -21.89 16.56
CA TRP A 82 -12.65 -20.87 16.43
C TRP A 82 -14.02 -21.44 16.87
N ASP A 83 -14.36 -22.66 16.48
CA ASP A 83 -15.63 -23.30 16.82
C ASP A 83 -15.77 -23.57 18.32
N GLU A 84 -14.67 -23.87 19.01
CA GLU A 84 -14.62 -24.06 20.46
C GLU A 84 -14.73 -22.75 21.27
N MET A 85 -14.43 -21.59 20.64
CA MET A 85 -14.47 -20.28 21.33
C MET A 85 -15.88 -19.85 21.65
N THR A 86 -16.04 -19.21 22.80
CA THR A 86 -17.26 -18.46 23.14
C THR A 86 -17.38 -17.23 22.23
N GLU A 87 -18.62 -16.72 22.08
CA GLU A 87 -18.85 -15.50 21.31
C GLU A 87 -18.08 -14.31 21.85
N ALA A 88 -17.95 -14.18 23.18
CA ALA A 88 -17.14 -13.14 23.81
C ALA A 88 -15.65 -13.23 23.42
N GLN A 89 -15.10 -14.44 23.35
CA GLN A 89 -13.71 -14.66 22.91
C GLN A 89 -13.52 -14.33 21.43
N ARG A 90 -14.48 -14.69 20.57
CA ARG A 90 -14.46 -14.34 19.14
C ARG A 90 -14.46 -12.83 18.93
N LYS A 91 -15.36 -12.12 19.63
CA LYS A 91 -15.43 -10.65 19.60
C LYS A 91 -14.13 -10.02 20.10
N GLU A 92 -13.57 -10.52 21.22
CA GLU A 92 -12.29 -10.01 21.74
C GLU A 92 -11.15 -10.26 20.75
N LEU A 93 -11.04 -11.45 20.17
CA LEU A 93 -10.01 -11.75 19.20
C LEU A 93 -10.08 -10.82 17.98
N THR A 94 -11.28 -10.59 17.43
CA THR A 94 -11.45 -9.67 16.29
C THR A 94 -11.08 -8.23 16.66
N ARG A 95 -11.30 -7.79 17.91
CA ARG A 95 -10.83 -6.48 18.40
C ARG A 95 -9.31 -6.39 18.47
N GLN A 96 -8.68 -7.43 19.00
CA GLN A 96 -7.23 -7.49 19.11
C GLN A 96 -6.56 -7.55 17.73
N GLU A 97 -7.13 -8.32 16.78
CA GLU A 97 -6.62 -8.36 15.41
C GLU A 97 -6.82 -7.03 14.66
N ALA A 98 -7.97 -6.37 14.79
CA ALA A 98 -8.20 -5.06 14.21
C ALA A 98 -7.20 -4.03 14.73
N ALA A 99 -6.92 -4.03 16.03
CA ALA A 99 -5.91 -3.15 16.63
C ALA A 99 -4.49 -3.50 16.17
N SER A 100 -4.19 -4.79 15.89
CA SER A 100 -2.91 -5.22 15.33
C SER A 100 -2.73 -4.72 13.91
N VAL A 101 -3.76 -4.83 13.07
CA VAL A 101 -3.77 -4.30 11.69
C VAL A 101 -3.58 -2.78 11.71
N ALA A 102 -4.36 -2.05 12.53
CA ALA A 102 -4.22 -0.60 12.69
C ALA A 102 -2.80 -0.19 13.14
N SER A 103 -2.24 -0.89 14.14
CA SER A 103 -0.87 -0.62 14.62
C SER A 103 0.18 -0.86 13.52
N THR A 104 -0.01 -1.88 12.70
CA THR A 104 0.88 -2.19 11.57
C THR A 104 0.74 -1.12 10.47
N GLY A 105 -0.49 -0.67 10.18
CA GLY A 105 -0.78 0.43 9.25
C GLY A 105 0.01 1.68 9.63
N ILE A 106 -0.04 2.12 10.89
CA ILE A 106 0.72 3.29 11.37
C ILE A 106 2.21 3.19 11.00
N TRP A 107 2.84 2.01 11.14
CA TRP A 107 4.23 1.82 10.76
C TRP A 107 4.47 1.96 9.26
N PHE A 108 3.55 1.49 8.44
CA PHE A 108 3.66 1.61 6.99
C PHE A 108 3.47 3.04 6.53
N GLU A 109 2.47 3.76 7.04
CA GLU A 109 2.26 5.17 6.76
C GLU A 109 3.48 6.01 7.16
N MET A 110 4.10 5.76 8.32
CA MET A 110 5.34 6.44 8.72
C MET A 110 6.52 6.17 7.77
N ILE A 111 6.61 4.99 7.17
CA ILE A 111 7.63 4.66 6.14
C ILE A 111 7.28 5.37 4.83
N LEU A 112 6.03 5.29 4.40
CA LEU A 112 5.48 5.92 3.20
C LEU A 112 5.76 7.43 3.19
N GLN A 113 5.34 8.15 4.22
CA GLN A 113 5.53 9.59 4.37
C GLN A 113 7.00 9.99 4.17
N GLN A 114 7.94 9.26 4.78
CA GLN A 114 9.36 9.53 4.64
C GLN A 114 9.89 9.26 3.23
N MET A 115 9.39 8.23 2.54
CA MET A 115 9.76 7.93 1.16
C MET A 115 9.23 8.99 0.20
N VAL A 116 7.99 9.42 0.37
CA VAL A 116 7.35 10.45 -0.46
C VAL A 116 8.03 11.80 -0.23
N LEU A 117 8.25 12.22 1.03
CA LEU A 117 8.99 13.45 1.34
C LEU A 117 10.37 13.50 0.69
N ARG A 118 11.10 12.39 0.73
CA ARG A 118 12.40 12.30 0.08
C ARG A 118 12.31 12.40 -1.44
N ASP A 119 11.28 11.81 -2.04
CA ASP A 119 11.08 11.82 -3.50
C ASP A 119 10.78 13.23 -4.03
N ILE A 120 10.06 14.04 -3.24
CA ILE A 120 9.68 15.40 -3.64
C ILE A 120 10.65 16.49 -3.17
N TYR A 121 11.65 16.16 -2.36
CA TYR A 121 12.53 17.14 -1.69
C TYR A 121 13.18 18.19 -2.62
N ALA A 122 13.52 17.79 -3.83
CA ALA A 122 14.14 18.67 -4.83
C ALA A 122 13.20 19.11 -5.96
N LYS A 123 11.88 18.82 -5.85
CA LYS A 123 10.90 19.24 -6.86
C LYS A 123 10.48 20.70 -6.66
N ASP A 124 9.96 21.33 -7.72
CA ASP A 124 9.41 22.68 -7.65
C ASP A 124 8.16 22.70 -6.76
N PRO A 125 8.09 23.55 -5.72
CA PRO A 125 6.92 23.66 -4.85
C PRO A 125 5.64 24.14 -5.53
N THR A 126 5.76 24.80 -6.68
CA THR A 126 4.61 25.25 -7.48
C THR A 126 4.00 24.11 -8.30
N ASP A 127 4.68 22.98 -8.38
CA ASP A 127 4.27 21.82 -9.13
C ASP A 127 3.07 21.11 -8.49
N ALA A 128 2.05 20.77 -9.29
CA ALA A 128 0.86 20.08 -8.82
C ALA A 128 1.19 18.71 -8.18
N THR A 129 2.22 18.02 -8.68
CA THR A 129 2.67 16.74 -8.10
C THR A 129 3.34 16.91 -6.75
N PHE A 130 4.06 18.01 -6.52
CA PHE A 130 4.60 18.36 -5.21
C PHE A 130 3.47 18.65 -4.21
N GLN A 131 2.49 19.46 -4.62
CA GLN A 131 1.34 19.80 -3.77
C GLN A 131 0.49 18.58 -3.45
N TRP A 132 0.26 17.68 -4.43
CA TRP A 132 -0.45 16.43 -4.22
C TRP A 132 0.27 15.54 -3.18
N ALA A 133 1.59 15.36 -3.33
CA ALA A 133 2.37 14.55 -2.40
C ALA A 133 2.30 15.07 -0.94
N LEU A 134 2.29 16.40 -0.74
CA LEU A 134 2.09 16.98 0.59
C LEU A 134 0.66 16.80 1.11
N THR A 135 -0.34 16.82 0.23
CA THR A 135 -1.73 16.53 0.59
C THR A 135 -1.87 15.08 1.06
N GLU A 136 -1.32 14.12 0.29
CA GLU A 136 -1.25 12.70 0.65
C GLU A 136 -0.59 12.53 2.03
N ILE A 137 0.59 13.09 2.25
CA ILE A 137 1.28 13.02 3.56
C ILE A 137 0.43 13.60 4.71
N ALA A 138 -0.32 14.66 4.48
CA ALA A 138 -1.20 15.23 5.48
C ALA A 138 -2.39 14.32 5.80
N GLU A 139 -2.94 13.62 4.80
CA GLU A 139 -3.96 12.57 4.97
C GLU A 139 -3.39 11.40 5.78
N GLU A 140 -2.19 10.91 5.44
CA GLU A 140 -1.51 9.82 6.16
C GLU A 140 -1.19 10.15 7.64
N CYS A 141 -0.87 11.40 7.94
CA CYS A 141 -0.72 11.84 9.33
C CYS A 141 -2.04 11.75 10.10
N ARG A 142 -3.17 12.08 9.47
CA ARG A 142 -4.51 11.93 10.07
C ARG A 142 -4.89 10.46 10.24
N HIS A 143 -4.60 9.60 9.24
CA HIS A 143 -4.80 8.15 9.32
C HIS A 143 -4.05 7.54 10.50
N SER A 144 -2.76 7.84 10.64
CA SER A 144 -1.93 7.37 11.76
C SER A 144 -2.53 7.75 13.13
N ILE A 145 -3.02 8.99 13.29
CA ILE A 145 -3.69 9.44 14.51
C ILE A 145 -5.02 8.70 14.72
N MET A 146 -5.82 8.58 13.68
CA MET A 146 -7.11 7.89 13.68
C MET A 146 -6.96 6.42 14.06
N PHE A 147 -6.01 5.71 13.48
CA PHE A 147 -5.71 4.31 13.81
C PHE A 147 -5.21 4.13 15.25
N ALA A 148 -4.34 5.03 15.73
CA ALA A 148 -3.87 4.98 17.11
C ALA A 148 -5.02 5.17 18.12
N ARG A 149 -5.93 6.13 17.87
CA ARG A 149 -7.14 6.36 18.68
C ARG A 149 -8.09 5.17 18.59
N GLY A 150 -8.30 4.61 17.39
CA GLY A 150 -9.14 3.43 17.17
C GLY A 150 -8.65 2.22 17.95
N ALA A 151 -7.35 1.90 17.87
CA ALA A 151 -6.75 0.82 18.64
C ALA A 151 -6.91 1.00 20.16
N ALA A 152 -6.69 2.22 20.65
CA ALA A 152 -6.89 2.55 22.05
C ALA A 152 -8.36 2.39 22.48
N LYS A 153 -9.32 2.83 21.64
CA LYS A 153 -10.76 2.69 21.89
C LYS A 153 -11.22 1.22 21.87
N LEU A 154 -10.57 0.34 21.10
CA LEU A 154 -10.79 -1.11 21.15
C LEU A 154 -10.28 -1.74 22.47
N GLY A 155 -9.58 -1.01 23.31
CA GLY A 155 -9.00 -1.51 24.56
C GLY A 155 -7.76 -2.39 24.34
N ALA A 156 -7.16 -2.33 23.15
CA ALA A 156 -6.00 -3.13 22.79
C ALA A 156 -4.68 -2.36 23.00
N PRO A 157 -3.58 -3.06 23.31
CA PRO A 157 -2.27 -2.43 23.36
C PRO A 157 -1.77 -2.05 21.96
N ALA A 158 -0.78 -1.16 21.90
CA ALA A 158 -0.07 -0.91 20.65
C ALA A 158 0.77 -2.15 20.25
N TYR A 159 0.43 -2.77 19.15
CA TYR A 159 1.15 -3.91 18.60
C TYR A 159 2.34 -3.45 17.77
N ARG A 160 3.55 -3.68 18.27
CA ARG A 160 4.76 -3.31 17.54
C ARG A 160 5.27 -4.47 16.69
N PRO A 161 5.71 -4.21 15.46
CA PRO A 161 6.42 -5.21 14.67
C PRO A 161 7.66 -5.73 15.41
N PRO A 162 8.13 -6.95 15.14
CA PRO A 162 9.38 -7.46 15.67
C PRO A 162 10.56 -6.54 15.34
N ARG A 163 11.57 -6.50 16.22
CA ARG A 163 12.74 -5.61 16.06
C ARG A 163 13.40 -5.71 14.68
N TYR A 164 13.56 -6.92 14.15
CA TYR A 164 14.14 -7.10 12.82
C TYR A 164 13.30 -6.49 11.69
N VAL A 165 11.97 -6.50 11.81
CA VAL A 165 11.08 -5.83 10.84
C VAL A 165 11.24 -4.32 10.91
N LEU A 166 11.36 -3.76 12.13
CA LEU A 166 11.63 -2.33 12.32
C LEU A 166 12.96 -1.91 11.70
N GLU A 167 14.02 -2.70 11.87
CA GLU A 167 15.33 -2.41 11.27
C GLU A 167 15.30 -2.54 9.73
N LEU A 168 14.60 -3.56 9.21
CA LEU A 168 14.37 -3.67 7.77
C LEU A 168 13.56 -2.48 7.23
N GLY A 169 12.53 -2.02 7.94
CA GLY A 169 11.78 -0.82 7.59
C GLY A 169 12.65 0.44 7.60
N ARG A 170 13.56 0.59 8.58
CA ARG A 170 14.54 1.68 8.62
C ARG A 170 15.48 1.65 7.42
N ALA A 171 16.00 0.48 7.07
CA ALA A 171 16.84 0.32 5.89
C ALA A 171 16.03 0.59 4.61
N PHE A 172 14.83 0.02 4.50
CA PHE A 172 13.96 0.16 3.34
C PHE A 172 13.62 1.62 3.05
N LYS A 173 13.11 2.37 4.04
CA LYS A 173 12.78 3.79 3.85
C LYS A 173 13.99 4.66 3.52
N THR A 174 15.21 4.20 3.81
CA THR A 174 16.46 4.91 3.50
C THR A 174 16.93 4.63 2.08
N VAL A 175 16.80 3.39 1.60
CA VAL A 175 17.35 2.96 0.31
C VAL A 175 16.32 2.81 -0.80
N ALA A 176 15.05 2.54 -0.47
CA ALA A 176 14.00 2.44 -1.48
C ALA A 176 13.60 3.83 -1.99
N PHE A 177 13.59 3.97 -3.29
CA PHE A 177 13.16 5.18 -3.99
C PHE A 177 12.61 4.83 -5.36
N GLY A 178 11.97 5.81 -6.00
CA GLY A 178 11.43 5.61 -7.33
C GLY A 178 10.35 4.54 -7.39
N GLU A 179 10.44 3.66 -8.37
CA GLU A 179 9.43 2.63 -8.66
C GLU A 179 9.20 1.64 -7.52
N ALA A 180 10.25 1.25 -6.77
CA ALA A 180 10.09 0.32 -5.65
C ALA A 180 9.35 0.96 -4.48
N ALA A 181 9.58 2.25 -4.23
CA ALA A 181 8.87 2.97 -3.18
C ALA A 181 7.37 3.00 -3.46
N TYR A 182 6.95 3.49 -4.64
CA TYR A 182 5.54 3.57 -5.01
C TYR A 182 4.87 2.20 -5.16
N ALA A 183 5.58 1.19 -5.66
CA ALA A 183 5.04 -0.17 -5.72
C ALA A 183 4.85 -0.79 -4.33
N ALA A 184 5.74 -0.50 -3.36
CA ALA A 184 5.60 -0.97 -2.00
C ALA A 184 4.48 -0.23 -1.23
N ILE A 185 4.32 1.07 -1.47
CA ILE A 185 3.18 1.86 -0.98
C ILE A 185 1.89 1.22 -1.48
N LEU A 186 1.77 1.01 -2.79
CA LEU A 186 0.61 0.38 -3.38
C LEU A 186 0.29 -0.98 -2.76
N VAL A 187 1.31 -1.81 -2.47
CA VAL A 187 1.10 -3.10 -1.80
C VAL A 187 0.53 -2.90 -0.41
N ALA A 188 1.05 -1.95 0.37
CA ALA A 188 0.59 -1.70 1.74
C ALA A 188 -0.90 -1.32 1.75
N GLU A 189 -1.32 -0.44 0.85
CA GLU A 189 -2.69 0.05 0.78
C GLU A 189 -3.65 -1.00 0.20
N GLU A 190 -3.30 -1.63 -0.93
CA GLU A 190 -4.21 -2.56 -1.60
C GLU A 190 -4.42 -3.89 -0.86
N VAL A 191 -3.45 -4.34 -0.06
CA VAL A 191 -3.62 -5.53 0.78
C VAL A 191 -4.73 -5.31 1.82
N LEU A 192 -4.89 -4.08 2.30
CA LEU A 192 -5.90 -3.73 3.29
C LEU A 192 -7.26 -3.36 2.67
N ASP A 193 -7.30 -2.85 1.44
CA ASP A 193 -8.47 -2.21 0.83
C ASP A 193 -9.72 -3.09 0.85
N VAL A 194 -9.64 -4.33 0.36
CA VAL A 194 -10.82 -5.23 0.31
C VAL A 194 -11.30 -5.59 1.72
N MET A 195 -10.37 -5.89 2.63
CA MET A 195 -10.66 -6.20 4.02
C MET A 195 -11.38 -5.03 4.71
N GLN A 196 -10.88 -3.82 4.55
CA GLN A 196 -11.47 -2.61 5.14
C GLN A 196 -12.82 -2.28 4.53
N ARG A 197 -13.02 -2.53 3.22
CA ARG A 197 -14.33 -2.40 2.56
C ARG A 197 -15.37 -3.37 3.11
N ASP A 198 -14.99 -4.58 3.51
CA ASP A 198 -15.86 -5.51 4.16
C ASP A 198 -16.18 -5.05 5.60
N TRP A 199 -15.17 -4.64 6.36
CA TRP A 199 -15.36 -4.16 7.73
C TRP A 199 -16.29 -2.95 7.82
N MET A 200 -16.18 -1.99 6.90
CA MET A 200 -17.03 -0.79 6.93
C MET A 200 -18.51 -1.08 6.63
N ARG A 201 -18.82 -2.21 5.97
CA ARG A 201 -20.18 -2.60 5.59
C ARG A 201 -20.82 -3.58 6.56
N ASP A 202 -20.02 -4.25 7.38
CA ASP A 202 -20.50 -5.30 8.29
C ASP A 202 -21.09 -4.68 9.55
N GLU A 203 -22.39 -4.82 9.73
CA GLU A 203 -23.11 -4.27 10.89
C GLU A 203 -22.71 -4.92 12.23
N ARG A 204 -22.04 -6.07 12.21
CA ARG A 204 -21.48 -6.73 13.40
C ARG A 204 -20.22 -6.05 13.91
N VAL A 205 -19.59 -5.23 13.08
CA VAL A 205 -18.39 -4.46 13.44
C VAL A 205 -18.77 -3.17 14.13
N ALA A 206 -17.98 -2.80 15.16
CA ALA A 206 -18.22 -1.60 15.96
C ALA A 206 -18.37 -0.34 15.09
N PRO A 207 -19.40 0.50 15.33
CA PRO A 207 -19.71 1.64 14.46
C PRO A 207 -18.53 2.57 14.19
N PHE A 208 -17.74 2.90 15.21
CA PHE A 208 -16.56 3.77 15.04
C PHE A 208 -15.48 3.13 14.17
N VAL A 209 -15.31 1.80 14.24
CA VAL A 209 -14.37 1.07 13.35
C VAL A 209 -14.85 1.13 11.91
N ARG A 210 -16.15 0.98 11.68
CA ARG A 210 -16.77 1.12 10.35
C ARG A 210 -16.50 2.52 9.77
N THR A 211 -16.68 3.57 10.59
CA THR A 211 -16.40 4.96 10.18
C THR A 211 -14.92 5.16 9.86
N ILE A 212 -14.00 4.67 10.71
CA ILE A 212 -12.56 4.70 10.46
C ILE A 212 -12.22 4.09 9.10
N ASN A 213 -12.73 2.90 8.82
CA ASN A 213 -12.44 2.21 7.56
C ASN A 213 -13.09 2.93 6.36
N ASN A 214 -14.27 3.53 6.53
CA ASN A 214 -14.91 4.30 5.47
C ASN A 214 -14.08 5.54 5.08
N ILE A 215 -13.56 6.29 6.05
CA ILE A 215 -12.69 7.44 5.81
C ILE A 215 -11.42 6.99 5.11
N HIS A 216 -10.73 6.00 5.66
CA HIS A 216 -9.48 5.48 5.11
C HIS A 216 -9.65 5.01 3.65
N VAL A 217 -10.59 4.11 3.38
CA VAL A 217 -10.86 3.57 2.03
C VAL A 217 -11.18 4.68 1.02
N ALA A 218 -11.92 5.72 1.44
CA ALA A 218 -12.26 6.84 0.56
C ALA A 218 -11.02 7.65 0.16
N GLU A 219 -10.13 7.94 1.11
CA GLU A 219 -8.90 8.69 0.88
C GLU A 219 -7.86 7.85 0.14
N GLU A 220 -7.65 6.58 0.55
CA GLU A 220 -6.69 5.66 -0.07
C GLU A 220 -6.97 5.36 -1.55
N SER A 221 -8.23 5.45 -1.98
CA SER A 221 -8.55 5.29 -3.40
C SER A 221 -7.77 6.26 -4.31
N ARG A 222 -7.44 7.45 -3.81
CA ARG A 222 -6.63 8.48 -4.49
C ARG A 222 -5.14 8.15 -4.43
N HIS A 223 -4.64 7.74 -3.26
CA HIS A 223 -3.24 7.35 -3.03
C HIS A 223 -2.86 6.14 -3.89
N MET A 224 -3.67 5.08 -3.88
CA MET A 224 -3.48 3.90 -4.72
C MET A 224 -3.46 4.25 -6.21
N LYS A 225 -4.34 5.14 -6.67
CA LYS A 225 -4.33 5.58 -8.06
C LYS A 225 -3.02 6.27 -8.43
N PHE A 226 -2.56 7.20 -7.60
CA PHE A 226 -1.30 7.91 -7.82
C PHE A 226 -0.11 6.95 -7.80
N ALA A 227 -0.04 6.08 -6.79
CA ALA A 227 1.03 5.09 -6.67
C ALA A 227 1.09 4.13 -7.87
N ARG A 228 -0.07 3.70 -8.42
CA ARG A 228 -0.13 2.88 -9.65
C ARG A 228 0.42 3.62 -10.87
N ASP A 229 0.02 4.88 -11.06
CA ASP A 229 0.47 5.69 -12.18
C ASP A 229 1.98 5.97 -12.08
N GLU A 230 2.49 6.33 -10.90
CA GLU A 230 3.92 6.54 -10.63
C GLU A 230 4.75 5.26 -10.86
N THR A 231 4.27 4.13 -10.36
CA THR A 231 4.94 2.83 -10.56
C THR A 231 5.07 2.52 -12.05
N ARG A 232 3.98 2.64 -12.82
CA ARG A 232 3.98 2.39 -14.28
C ARG A 232 4.94 3.31 -15.00
N ARG A 233 4.86 4.62 -14.73
CA ARG A 233 5.66 5.66 -15.37
C ARG A 233 7.16 5.42 -15.14
N ARG A 234 7.55 5.15 -13.92
CA ARG A 234 8.96 4.93 -13.55
C ARG A 234 9.49 3.61 -14.10
N LEU A 235 8.69 2.54 -14.05
CA LEU A 235 9.09 1.25 -14.63
C LEU A 235 9.20 1.28 -16.16
N ALA A 236 8.44 2.12 -16.86
CA ALA A 236 8.59 2.28 -18.31
C ALA A 236 10.00 2.76 -18.69
N ARG A 237 10.63 3.56 -17.82
CA ARG A 237 11.99 4.09 -18.00
C ARG A 237 13.10 3.19 -17.40
N ALA A 238 12.72 2.15 -16.65
CA ALA A 238 13.66 1.27 -15.97
C ALA A 238 14.25 0.21 -16.92
N GLY A 239 15.57 0.10 -16.95
CA GLY A 239 16.26 -1.00 -17.64
C GLY A 239 15.97 -2.36 -17.00
N ARG A 240 16.25 -3.44 -17.75
CA ARG A 240 15.92 -4.81 -17.33
C ARG A 240 16.48 -5.20 -15.96
N THR A 241 17.75 -4.92 -15.70
CA THR A 241 18.42 -5.25 -14.43
C THR A 241 17.79 -4.50 -13.27
N ARG A 242 17.56 -3.18 -13.42
CA ARG A 242 16.91 -2.35 -12.41
C ARG A 242 15.51 -2.90 -12.09
N ARG A 243 14.71 -3.25 -13.10
CA ARG A 243 13.37 -3.84 -12.90
C ARG A 243 13.42 -5.15 -12.11
N GLN A 244 14.43 -6.03 -12.36
CA GLN A 244 14.59 -7.27 -11.60
C GLN A 244 14.89 -7.02 -10.13
N ILE A 245 15.76 -6.04 -9.82
CA ILE A 245 16.07 -5.63 -8.45
C ILE A 245 14.81 -5.09 -7.78
N GLN A 246 14.09 -4.18 -8.43
CA GLN A 246 12.87 -3.58 -7.89
C GLN A 246 11.79 -4.65 -7.64
N ALA A 247 11.59 -5.59 -8.55
CA ALA A 247 10.67 -6.71 -8.37
C ALA A 247 10.99 -7.53 -7.12
N PHE A 248 12.27 -7.79 -6.88
CA PHE A 248 12.70 -8.51 -5.67
C PHE A 248 12.45 -7.69 -4.40
N VAL A 249 12.80 -6.41 -4.40
CA VAL A 249 12.61 -5.49 -3.27
C VAL A 249 11.13 -5.38 -2.91
N VAL A 250 10.24 -5.18 -3.90
CA VAL A 250 8.79 -5.11 -3.69
C VAL A 250 8.24 -6.41 -3.12
N ALA A 251 8.68 -7.57 -3.62
CA ALA A 251 8.21 -8.85 -3.12
C ALA A 251 8.64 -9.13 -1.67
N VAL A 252 9.87 -8.75 -1.30
CA VAL A 252 10.35 -8.82 0.09
C VAL A 252 9.54 -7.90 0.99
N ALA A 253 9.30 -6.65 0.56
CA ALA A 253 8.45 -5.70 1.29
C ALA A 253 7.04 -6.27 1.48
N SER A 254 6.41 -6.79 0.42
CA SER A 254 5.08 -7.41 0.47
C SER A 254 5.00 -8.55 1.50
N TYR A 255 6.02 -9.41 1.54
CA TYR A 255 6.09 -10.47 2.53
C TYR A 255 6.08 -9.95 3.97
N PHE A 256 6.91 -8.94 4.27
CA PHE A 256 6.96 -8.38 5.62
C PHE A 256 5.70 -7.58 5.97
N ILE A 257 5.10 -6.88 5.01
CA ILE A 257 3.84 -6.17 5.19
C ILE A 257 2.77 -7.17 5.66
N VAL A 258 2.47 -8.17 4.85
CA VAL A 258 1.39 -9.14 5.10
C VAL A 258 1.65 -9.96 6.38
N THR A 259 2.86 -10.45 6.58
CA THR A 259 3.16 -11.29 7.75
C THR A 259 3.24 -10.52 9.07
N SER A 260 3.25 -9.18 9.02
CA SER A 260 3.25 -8.32 10.21
C SER A 260 1.84 -7.85 10.61
N MET A 261 0.81 -8.07 9.79
CA MET A 261 -0.55 -7.55 10.04
C MET A 261 -1.16 -8.11 11.33
N VAL A 262 -0.98 -9.39 11.59
CA VAL A 262 -1.48 -10.04 12.81
C VAL A 262 -0.31 -10.38 13.74
N ASN A 263 -0.22 -9.65 14.84
CA ASN A 263 0.79 -9.90 15.87
C ASN A 263 0.40 -11.11 16.71
N LYS A 264 1.34 -12.04 16.94
CA LYS A 264 1.07 -13.25 17.72
C LYS A 264 0.52 -13.01 19.14
N LYS A 265 0.76 -11.83 19.71
CA LYS A 265 0.23 -11.46 21.05
C LYS A 265 -1.28 -11.20 21.05
N VAL A 266 -1.93 -11.09 19.90
CA VAL A 266 -3.41 -10.93 19.82
C VAL A 266 -4.12 -12.11 20.48
N TYR A 267 -3.58 -13.32 20.33
CA TYR A 267 -4.15 -14.54 20.92
C TYR A 267 -4.05 -14.55 22.44
N GLU A 268 -2.88 -14.21 22.99
CA GLU A 268 -2.69 -14.09 24.42
C GLU A 268 -3.60 -13.02 25.02
N ASN A 269 -3.67 -11.84 24.38
CA ASN A 269 -4.52 -10.73 24.84
C ASN A 269 -6.00 -11.05 24.71
N ALA A 270 -6.40 -11.94 23.81
CA ALA A 270 -7.76 -12.46 23.73
C ALA A 270 -8.04 -13.62 24.70
N GLY A 271 -7.09 -13.97 25.57
CA GLY A 271 -7.24 -15.06 26.55
C GLY A 271 -7.21 -16.46 25.93
N LEU A 272 -6.51 -16.63 24.81
CA LEU A 272 -6.40 -17.89 24.08
C LEU A 272 -5.04 -18.56 24.30
N ASP A 273 -4.97 -19.88 24.09
CA ASP A 273 -3.69 -20.59 23.95
C ASP A 273 -2.97 -20.10 22.68
N SER A 274 -1.92 -19.30 22.89
CA SER A 274 -1.21 -18.63 21.79
C SER A 274 -0.46 -19.61 20.88
N GLU A 275 0.03 -20.74 21.39
CA GLU A 275 0.76 -21.72 20.58
C GLU A 275 -0.20 -22.46 19.66
N ARG A 276 -1.33 -22.93 20.21
CA ARG A 276 -2.39 -23.58 19.43
C ARG A 276 -2.98 -22.60 18.40
N ALA A 277 -3.36 -21.40 18.84
CA ALA A 277 -3.93 -20.38 17.97
C ALA A 277 -3.01 -20.05 16.79
N LEU A 278 -1.70 -19.85 17.05
CA LEU A 278 -0.72 -19.57 16.00
C LEU A 278 -0.56 -20.76 15.03
N ALA A 279 -0.58 -21.99 15.52
CA ALA A 279 -0.51 -23.18 14.68
C ALA A 279 -1.73 -23.29 13.75
N GLU A 280 -2.95 -23.13 14.30
CA GLU A 280 -4.19 -23.18 13.53
C GLU A 280 -4.31 -22.02 12.54
N ALA A 281 -3.98 -20.78 12.93
CA ALA A 281 -3.96 -19.63 12.04
C ALA A 281 -3.01 -19.82 10.84
N ARG A 282 -1.82 -20.35 11.06
CA ARG A 282 -0.87 -20.68 9.99
C ARG A 282 -1.37 -21.78 9.04
N ALA A 283 -2.15 -22.71 9.54
CA ALA A 283 -2.74 -23.79 8.75
C ALA A 283 -4.03 -23.36 8.04
N ASN A 284 -4.67 -22.28 8.49
CA ASN A 284 -6.02 -21.88 8.06
C ASN A 284 -6.11 -21.59 6.55
N GLN A 285 -6.80 -22.51 5.83
CA GLN A 285 -6.95 -22.37 4.38
C GLN A 285 -7.99 -21.30 4.00
N HIS A 286 -9.02 -21.07 4.86
CA HIS A 286 -9.98 -19.99 4.66
C HIS A 286 -9.27 -18.64 4.62
N HIS A 287 -8.50 -18.30 5.65
CA HIS A 287 -7.76 -17.05 5.73
C HIS A 287 -6.77 -16.86 4.55
N LYS A 288 -6.04 -17.92 4.17
CA LYS A 288 -5.15 -17.91 3.00
C LYS A 288 -5.93 -17.65 1.70
N SER A 289 -7.10 -18.23 1.55
CA SER A 289 -7.96 -18.02 0.38
C SER A 289 -8.48 -16.58 0.31
N MET A 290 -8.94 -16.04 1.46
CA MET A 290 -9.37 -14.64 1.57
C MET A 290 -8.25 -13.69 1.14
N MET A 291 -7.04 -13.87 1.66
CA MET A 291 -5.86 -13.06 1.29
C MET A 291 -5.56 -13.12 -0.21
N ARG A 292 -5.58 -14.32 -0.83
CA ARG A 292 -5.37 -14.44 -2.28
C ARG A 292 -6.44 -13.73 -3.09
N SER A 293 -7.70 -13.92 -2.72
CA SER A 293 -8.82 -13.32 -3.45
C SER A 293 -8.81 -11.81 -3.35
N SER A 294 -8.56 -11.25 -2.16
CA SER A 294 -8.52 -9.80 -1.95
C SER A 294 -7.36 -9.14 -2.69
N CYS A 295 -6.23 -9.81 -2.80
CA CYS A 295 -5.04 -9.28 -3.46
C CYS A 295 -4.97 -9.57 -4.97
N SER A 296 -5.99 -10.20 -5.57
CA SER A 296 -5.96 -10.57 -7.00
C SER A 296 -5.71 -9.37 -7.91
N GLY A 297 -6.41 -8.25 -7.71
CA GLY A 297 -6.21 -7.03 -8.49
C GLY A 297 -4.81 -6.42 -8.36
N LEU A 298 -4.24 -6.46 -7.15
CA LEU A 298 -2.85 -6.07 -6.91
C LEU A 298 -1.88 -6.98 -7.68
N MET A 299 -2.07 -8.29 -7.60
CA MET A 299 -1.20 -9.26 -8.28
C MET A 299 -1.29 -9.13 -9.80
N ASP A 300 -2.47 -8.86 -10.36
CA ASP A 300 -2.65 -8.57 -11.78
C ASP A 300 -1.91 -7.29 -12.20
N PHE A 301 -1.98 -6.26 -11.36
CA PHE A 301 -1.20 -5.03 -11.59
C PHE A 301 0.30 -5.31 -11.59
N LEU A 302 0.82 -6.00 -10.57
CA LEU A 302 2.26 -6.34 -10.47
C LEU A 302 2.72 -7.23 -11.64
N ALA A 303 1.86 -8.14 -12.11
CA ALA A 303 2.10 -8.94 -13.32
C ALA A 303 2.21 -8.05 -14.55
N SER A 304 1.26 -7.15 -14.77
CA SER A 304 1.26 -6.20 -15.89
C SER A 304 2.48 -5.28 -15.88
N ALA A 305 2.94 -4.90 -14.71
CA ALA A 305 4.14 -4.10 -14.45
C ALA A 305 5.44 -4.93 -14.58
N ARG A 306 5.36 -6.25 -14.85
CA ARG A 306 6.48 -7.19 -14.93
C ARG A 306 7.32 -7.27 -13.64
N LEU A 307 6.66 -7.17 -12.49
CA LEU A 307 7.27 -7.30 -11.17
C LEU A 307 7.15 -8.71 -10.59
N LEU A 308 6.39 -9.63 -11.22
CA LEU A 308 6.30 -11.04 -10.83
C LEU A 308 7.44 -11.85 -11.45
N THR A 309 8.66 -11.65 -10.97
CA THR A 309 9.84 -12.40 -11.43
C THR A 309 9.97 -13.71 -10.66
N ARG A 310 10.71 -14.71 -11.20
CA ARG A 310 10.90 -16.01 -10.53
C ARG A 310 11.38 -15.88 -9.07
N PRO A 311 12.40 -15.05 -8.72
CA PRO A 311 12.78 -14.84 -7.32
C PRO A 311 11.68 -14.18 -6.47
N ALA A 312 10.92 -13.25 -7.05
CA ALA A 312 9.84 -12.55 -6.37
C ALA A 312 8.66 -13.47 -6.01
N LEU A 313 8.30 -14.41 -6.89
CA LEU A 313 7.19 -15.35 -6.70
C LEU A 313 7.30 -16.14 -5.39
N MET A 314 8.51 -16.44 -4.92
CA MET A 314 8.72 -17.17 -3.65
C MET A 314 8.15 -16.39 -2.45
N PHE A 315 8.33 -15.08 -2.42
CA PHE A 315 7.83 -14.21 -1.34
C PHE A 315 6.32 -14.04 -1.42
N TYR A 316 5.75 -13.82 -2.60
CA TYR A 316 4.30 -13.70 -2.78
C TYR A 316 3.58 -15.01 -2.38
N LYS A 317 4.12 -16.19 -2.75
CA LYS A 317 3.60 -17.49 -2.29
C LYS A 317 3.65 -17.64 -0.78
N ARG A 318 4.78 -17.27 -0.13
CA ARG A 318 4.92 -17.34 1.33
C ARG A 318 4.00 -16.37 2.06
N ALA A 319 3.65 -15.26 1.43
CA ALA A 319 2.69 -14.28 1.95
C ALA A 319 1.22 -14.66 1.64
N ASN A 320 0.95 -15.77 0.96
CA ASN A 320 -0.37 -16.22 0.50
C ASN A 320 -1.08 -15.19 -0.40
N LEU A 321 -0.34 -14.48 -1.24
CA LEU A 321 -0.89 -13.51 -2.20
C LEU A 321 -1.15 -14.15 -3.58
N ILE A 322 -0.58 -15.31 -3.82
CA ILE A 322 -0.78 -16.12 -5.03
C ILE A 322 -0.88 -17.60 -4.68
#